data_1438e1817db92a8455bc99cfc3ffa6e9
#
_entry.id   1438e1817db92a8455bc99cfc3ffa6e9
#
_cell.length_a   1.000
_cell.length_b   1.000
_cell.length_c   1.000
_cell.angle_alpha   90.00
_cell.angle_beta   90.00
_cell.angle_gamma   90.00
#
_symmetry.space_group_name_H-M   'P 1'
#
loop_
_entity.id
_entity.type
_entity.pdbx_description
1 polymer ?
#
loop_
_entity_poly.entity_id
_entity_poly.type
_entity_poly.pdbx_seq_one_letter_code
_entity_poly.pdbx_strand_id
1 'polypeptide(L)'
;MKFLITASAALLALSVPAFAAGDAEKGEREFNKCKACHMIESADGEAIQKGGKVGPNLWGIYQRQPGTVDGFNYGDDLVDAG
;
A
#
# COMPACT_ATOMS: atom_id res chain seq x y z
N MET A 1 31.33 -7.38 33.98
CA MET A 1 30.56 -8.60 33.71
C MET A 1 29.05 -8.41 33.78
N LYS A 2 28.56 -7.67 34.75
CA LYS A 2 27.13 -7.40 34.88
C LYS A 2 26.56 -6.56 33.74
N PHE A 3 27.37 -5.79 33.05
CA PHE A 3 26.96 -4.88 31.97
C PHE A 3 26.58 -5.60 30.68
N LEU A 4 27.11 -6.78 30.41
CA LEU A 4 26.87 -7.55 29.20
C LEU A 4 25.46 -8.09 29.16
N ILE A 5 24.88 -8.43 30.28
CA ILE A 5 23.51 -8.97 30.39
C ILE A 5 22.48 -7.89 30.02
N THR A 6 22.74 -6.66 30.46
CA THR A 6 21.84 -5.53 30.18
C THR A 6 21.79 -5.20 28.68
N ALA A 7 22.95 -5.25 28.01
CA ALA A 7 23.03 -5.00 26.56
C ALA A 7 22.27 -6.05 25.75
N SER A 8 22.32 -7.31 26.14
CA SER A 8 21.60 -8.39 25.47
C SER A 8 20.08 -8.22 25.56
N ALA A 9 19.56 -7.80 26.69
CA ALA A 9 18.13 -7.54 26.87
C ALA A 9 17.65 -6.39 25.99
N ALA A 10 18.43 -5.34 25.84
CA ALA A 10 18.09 -4.22 24.96
C ALA A 10 18.00 -4.62 23.48
N LEU A 11 18.91 -5.48 23.02
CA LEU A 11 18.91 -5.97 21.65
C LEU A 11 17.66 -6.83 21.33
N LEU A 12 17.21 -7.66 22.27
CA LEU A 12 16.01 -8.46 22.11
C LEU A 12 14.75 -7.59 21.99
N ALA A 13 14.70 -6.49 22.73
CA ALA A 13 13.56 -5.56 22.64
C ALA A 13 13.47 -4.88 21.27
N LEU A 14 14.60 -4.66 20.59
CA LEU A 14 14.62 -4.04 19.26
C LEU A 14 14.26 -5.00 18.13
N SER A 15 14.20 -6.30 18.38
CA SER A 15 13.90 -7.31 17.38
C SER A 15 12.41 -7.64 17.27
N VAL A 16 11.53 -6.90 17.92
CA VAL A 16 10.07 -7.10 17.84
C VAL A 16 9.61 -6.77 16.42
N PRO A 17 8.94 -7.69 15.74
CA PRO A 17 8.46 -7.43 14.39
C PRO A 17 7.44 -6.30 14.37
N ALA A 18 7.47 -5.53 13.29
CA ALA A 18 6.59 -4.39 13.11
C ALA A 18 5.22 -4.84 12.62
N PHE A 19 4.32 -5.23 13.51
CA PHE A 19 2.94 -5.53 13.14
C PHE A 19 2.15 -4.30 12.68
N ALA A 20 2.69 -3.10 12.92
CA ALA A 20 2.07 -1.86 12.48
C ALA A 20 2.17 -1.61 10.97
N ALA A 21 2.91 -2.42 10.24
CA ALA A 21 3.11 -2.25 8.80
C ALA A 21 1.94 -2.73 7.94
N GLY A 22 0.86 -3.22 8.54
CA GLY A 22 -0.28 -3.77 7.84
C GLY A 22 -0.14 -5.26 7.56
N ASP A 23 -1.11 -5.81 6.86
CA ASP A 23 -1.21 -7.23 6.55
C ASP A 23 -1.52 -7.39 5.07
N ALA A 24 -0.53 -7.80 4.29
CA ALA A 24 -0.67 -7.93 2.85
C ALA A 24 -1.67 -9.02 2.43
N GLU A 25 -1.72 -10.14 3.14
CA GLU A 25 -2.66 -11.21 2.83
C GLU A 25 -4.10 -10.78 3.07
N LYS A 26 -4.34 -10.08 4.18
CA LYS A 26 -5.65 -9.53 4.47
C LYS A 26 -6.03 -8.45 3.47
N GLY A 27 -5.09 -7.62 3.07
CA GLY A 27 -5.30 -6.60 2.04
C GLY A 27 -5.66 -7.19 0.70
N GLU A 28 -5.05 -8.29 0.32
CA GLU A 28 -5.39 -8.99 -0.92
C GLU A 28 -6.84 -9.47 -0.90
N ARG A 29 -7.30 -10.02 0.21
CA ARG A 29 -8.70 -10.43 0.36
C ARG A 29 -9.66 -9.23 0.34
N GLU A 30 -9.29 -8.16 1.00
CA GLU A 30 -10.11 -6.92 1.01
C GLU A 30 -10.21 -6.28 -0.36
N PHE A 31 -9.19 -6.44 -1.20
CA PHE A 31 -9.21 -5.92 -2.57
C PHE A 31 -10.34 -6.52 -3.41
N ASN A 32 -10.91 -7.66 -3.04
CA ASN A 32 -12.07 -8.21 -3.72
C ASN A 32 -13.25 -7.22 -3.79
N LYS A 33 -13.32 -6.29 -2.85
CA LYS A 33 -14.35 -5.23 -2.85
C LYS A 33 -14.05 -4.11 -3.85
N CYS A 34 -12.85 -4.04 -4.36
CA CYS A 34 -12.35 -2.94 -5.19
C CYS A 34 -12.15 -3.36 -6.66
N LYS A 35 -11.97 -4.64 -6.91
CA LYS A 35 -11.56 -5.14 -8.22
C LYS A 35 -12.61 -4.99 -9.31
N ALA A 36 -13.87 -4.72 -8.97
CA ALA A 36 -14.88 -4.42 -9.98
C ALA A 36 -14.54 -3.16 -10.77
N CYS A 37 -13.90 -2.20 -10.14
CA CYS A 37 -13.58 -0.90 -10.72
C CYS A 37 -12.08 -0.62 -10.85
N HIS A 38 -11.25 -1.32 -10.09
CA HIS A 38 -9.82 -1.04 -10.03
C HIS A 38 -8.99 -2.29 -10.35
N MET A 39 -7.79 -2.05 -10.87
CA MET A 39 -6.76 -3.06 -11.01
C MET A 39 -5.48 -2.58 -10.33
N ILE A 40 -4.52 -3.48 -10.16
CA ILE A 40 -3.17 -3.13 -9.73
C ILE A 40 -2.21 -3.71 -10.77
N GLU A 41 -1.63 -2.84 -11.57
CA GLU A 41 -0.67 -3.18 -12.61
C GLU A 41 0.62 -2.42 -12.36
N SER A 42 1.73 -3.13 -12.29
CA SER A 42 3.03 -2.52 -12.04
C SER A 42 3.50 -1.64 -13.20
N ALA A 43 4.55 -0.85 -12.97
CA ALA A 43 5.08 0.07 -13.97
C ALA A 43 5.57 -0.65 -15.23
N ASP A 44 5.98 -1.90 -15.13
CA ASP A 44 6.43 -2.71 -16.27
C ASP A 44 5.30 -3.54 -16.92
N GLY A 45 4.05 -3.30 -16.53
CA GLY A 45 2.89 -3.93 -17.15
C GLY A 45 2.47 -5.26 -16.53
N GLU A 46 3.04 -5.66 -15.39
CA GLU A 46 2.66 -6.90 -14.73
C GLU A 46 1.36 -6.72 -13.93
N ALA A 47 0.39 -7.57 -14.19
CA ALA A 47 -0.86 -7.56 -13.45
C ALA A 47 -0.69 -8.21 -12.08
N ILE A 48 -0.56 -7.40 -11.04
CA ILE A 48 -0.51 -7.87 -9.65
C ILE A 48 -1.91 -8.33 -9.21
N GLN A 49 -2.92 -7.51 -9.51
CA GLN A 49 -4.32 -7.85 -9.29
C GLN A 49 -5.12 -7.43 -10.53
N LYS A 50 -5.73 -8.40 -11.18
CA LYS A 50 -6.61 -8.12 -12.30
C LYS A 50 -7.88 -7.45 -11.80
N GLY A 51 -8.42 -6.53 -12.57
CA GLY A 51 -9.62 -5.82 -12.19
C GLY A 51 -10.12 -4.91 -13.28
N GLY A 52 -11.16 -4.15 -12.94
CA GLY A 52 -11.80 -3.21 -13.87
C GLY A 52 -10.98 -1.96 -14.13
N LYS A 53 -11.39 -1.18 -15.10
CA LYS A 53 -10.74 0.06 -15.51
C LYS A 53 -11.64 1.28 -15.32
N VAL A 54 -12.73 1.12 -14.57
CA VAL A 54 -13.63 2.24 -14.26
C VAL A 54 -12.92 3.27 -13.40
N GLY A 55 -12.13 2.81 -12.43
CA GLY A 55 -11.24 3.65 -11.63
C GLY A 55 -9.80 3.55 -12.11
N PRO A 56 -8.91 4.40 -11.57
CA PRO A 56 -7.50 4.35 -11.94
C PRO A 56 -6.78 3.11 -11.39
N ASN A 57 -5.65 2.78 -12.02
CA ASN A 57 -4.72 1.78 -11.52
C ASN A 57 -4.22 2.19 -10.13
N LEU A 58 -4.27 1.29 -9.17
CA LEU A 58 -3.89 1.56 -7.79
C LEU A 58 -2.42 1.26 -7.47
N TRP A 59 -1.60 0.93 -8.47
CA TRP A 59 -0.17 0.74 -8.26
C TRP A 59 0.48 2.03 -7.75
N GLY A 60 1.21 1.92 -6.64
CA GLY A 60 1.90 3.08 -6.05
C GLY A 60 1.00 4.11 -5.40
N ILE A 61 -0.23 3.77 -5.07
CA ILE A 61 -1.20 4.73 -4.54
C ILE A 61 -0.92 5.16 -3.09
N TYR A 62 -0.21 4.32 -2.33
CA TYR A 62 0.05 4.61 -0.93
C TYR A 62 0.77 5.94 -0.77
N GLN A 63 0.22 6.84 0.04
CA GLN A 63 0.73 8.21 0.28
C GLN A 63 0.80 9.10 -0.96
N ARG A 64 0.09 8.75 -2.02
CA ARG A 64 0.02 9.56 -3.23
C ARG A 64 -1.08 10.62 -3.08
N GLN A 65 -0.83 11.82 -3.59
CA GLN A 65 -1.85 12.85 -3.68
C GLN A 65 -3.05 12.34 -4.51
N PRO A 66 -4.28 12.50 -4.03
CA PRO A 66 -5.46 12.11 -4.80
C PRO A 66 -5.56 12.82 -6.14
N GLY A 67 -6.10 12.12 -7.15
CA GLY A 67 -6.32 12.72 -8.46
C GLY A 67 -5.09 12.90 -9.33
N THR A 68 -4.02 12.13 -9.10
CA THR A 68 -2.72 12.35 -9.77
C THR A 68 -2.22 11.20 -10.61
N VAL A 69 -3.00 10.14 -10.83
CA VAL A 69 -2.58 9.05 -11.71
C VAL A 69 -2.58 9.54 -13.16
N ASP A 70 -1.45 9.41 -13.84
CA ASP A 70 -1.30 9.86 -15.22
C ASP A 70 -2.26 9.10 -16.16
N GLY A 71 -2.85 9.84 -17.09
CA GLY A 71 -3.73 9.27 -18.09
C GLY A 71 -5.13 8.94 -17.62
N PHE A 72 -5.46 9.14 -16.35
CA PHE A 72 -6.80 8.95 -15.85
C PHE A 72 -7.53 10.29 -15.78
N ASN A 73 -8.78 10.32 -16.24
CA ASN A 73 -9.61 11.52 -16.25
C ASN A 73 -10.43 11.59 -14.96
N TYR A 74 -10.02 12.45 -14.05
CA TYR A 74 -10.70 12.66 -12.77
C TYR A 74 -11.77 13.73 -12.87
N GLY A 75 -12.75 13.69 -11.96
CA GLY A 75 -13.68 14.78 -11.78
C GLY A 75 -12.97 16.03 -11.23
N ASP A 76 -13.47 17.20 -11.60
CA ASP A 76 -12.86 18.48 -11.24
C ASP A 76 -12.80 18.69 -9.73
N ASP A 77 -13.81 18.28 -8.99
CA ASP A 77 -13.87 18.43 -7.54
C ASP A 77 -12.71 17.73 -6.84
N LEU A 78 -12.34 16.54 -7.30
CA LEU A 78 -11.23 15.81 -6.70
C LEU A 78 -9.89 16.46 -7.01
N VAL A 79 -9.70 16.89 -8.24
CA VAL A 79 -8.47 17.58 -8.66
C VAL A 79 -8.31 18.90 -7.90
N ASP A 80 -9.39 19.66 -7.78
CA ASP A 80 -9.37 20.97 -7.12
C ASP A 80 -9.16 20.85 -5.61
N ALA A 81 -9.55 19.74 -5.01
CA ALA A 81 -9.35 19.51 -3.57
C ALA A 81 -7.87 19.34 -3.19
N GLY A 82 -7.05 18.90 -4.09
CA GLY A 82 -5.60 18.73 -3.88
C GLY A 82 -5.23 17.53 -3.04
#